data_ff45b3e1c4d1e7e4058fc57a6861a148
#
_entry.id   ff45b3e1c4d1e7e4058fc57a6861a148
#
_cell.length_a   1.000
_cell.length_b   1.000
_cell.length_c   1.000
_cell.angle_alpha   90.00
_cell.angle_beta   90.00
_cell.angle_gamma   90.00
#
_symmetry.space_group_name_H-M   'P 1'
#
loop_
_entity.id
_entity.type
_entity.pdbx_description
1 polymer ?
#
loop_
_entity_poly.entity_id
_entity_poly.type
_entity_poly.pdbx_seq_one_letter_code
_entity_poly.pdbx_strand_id
1 'polypeptide(L)'
;RQRTAINLQGMEKSNINRGDVLVRPQTVWPSQRLDVALEYLAANSKNLKNRTLVRLHTGTNEVIARLILLTKDELSPGEKTFAQLVLVDKVAVVAGEHFVLRSYSPIITIGGGRIIDPQPVKHKRLNEKTSRDLNQLQNGSLTEKISVIMERAGLNGINLKGLAFRSGVNAGKIKEALGHLFSRQLAVLLDSEDTTVISGSFYKQLEELVVAKITSYHEKNPLQEGIPKEELKAALNRPISAKLFNMALRSLNKREVISGDKDNVRLAKHQVRLTGGLDSLRLAVAEIYKKAGLTPPQLTDVVAGFQDQKNQAQSIVKLMLKDGDLIKINEELCFSRGIMEQLRNDYKALLVKDGKATPASFKELTGLSRKYIIPLMEYFDMDKLTVRVGDHRILREKI
;
A
#
# COMPACT_ATOMS: atom_id res chain seq x y z
N ARG A 1 30.25 -34.64 -16.83
CA ARG A 1 30.61 -34.35 -15.40
C ARG A 1 32.11 -34.65 -15.26
N GLN A 2 32.92 -33.65 -14.88
CA GLN A 2 34.33 -33.78 -14.62
C GLN A 2 34.62 -33.59 -13.13
N ARG A 3 35.54 -34.37 -12.58
CA ARG A 3 36.10 -34.06 -11.25
C ARG A 3 37.16 -32.99 -11.46
N THR A 4 36.94 -31.83 -10.84
CA THR A 4 37.83 -30.68 -10.98
C THR A 4 38.37 -30.31 -9.61
N ALA A 5 39.69 -30.17 -9.51
CA ALA A 5 40.31 -29.59 -8.33
C ALA A 5 40.20 -28.08 -8.40
N ILE A 6 39.71 -27.48 -7.33
CA ILE A 6 39.53 -26.01 -7.22
C ILE A 6 40.35 -25.55 -6.01
N ASN A 7 41.18 -24.54 -6.22
CA ASN A 7 41.86 -23.84 -5.11
C ASN A 7 40.97 -22.66 -4.67
N LEU A 8 40.58 -22.66 -3.40
CA LEU A 8 39.77 -21.61 -2.80
C LEU A 8 40.67 -20.76 -1.91
N GLN A 9 41.12 -19.63 -2.43
CA GLN A 9 41.97 -18.69 -1.70
C GLN A 9 41.24 -18.10 -0.48
N GLY A 10 41.91 -18.12 0.68
CA GLY A 10 41.35 -17.57 1.92
C GLY A 10 40.31 -18.45 2.63
N MET A 11 40.13 -19.71 2.18
CA MET A 11 39.20 -20.64 2.81
C MET A 11 39.97 -21.90 3.30
N GLU A 12 39.80 -22.21 4.59
CA GLU A 12 40.37 -23.42 5.15
C GLU A 12 39.54 -24.65 4.79
N LYS A 13 40.21 -25.80 4.61
CA LYS A 13 39.57 -27.08 4.27
C LYS A 13 38.53 -27.53 5.31
N SER A 14 38.72 -27.18 6.57
CA SER A 14 37.80 -27.44 7.68
C SER A 14 36.43 -26.74 7.54
N ASN A 15 36.39 -25.66 6.77
CA ASN A 15 35.16 -24.88 6.52
C ASN A 15 34.34 -25.41 5.33
N ILE A 16 34.80 -26.47 4.67
CA ILE A 16 34.12 -27.06 3.51
C ILE A 16 33.60 -28.43 3.90
N ASN A 17 32.31 -28.62 3.81
CA ASN A 17 31.65 -29.87 4.17
C ASN A 17 31.14 -30.62 2.93
N ARG A 18 30.93 -31.92 3.09
CA ARG A 18 30.26 -32.71 2.06
C ARG A 18 28.84 -32.19 1.88
N GLY A 19 28.46 -31.86 0.66
CA GLY A 19 27.15 -31.27 0.33
C GLY A 19 27.21 -29.80 0.03
N ASP A 20 28.29 -29.10 0.34
CA ASP A 20 28.47 -27.71 -0.04
C ASP A 20 28.52 -27.54 -1.56
N VAL A 21 27.98 -26.44 -2.03
CA VAL A 21 27.87 -26.13 -3.46
C VAL A 21 28.50 -24.76 -3.74
N LEU A 22 29.47 -24.78 -4.68
CA LEU A 22 30.06 -23.51 -5.14
C LEU A 22 29.17 -22.84 -6.16
N VAL A 23 28.74 -21.64 -5.84
CA VAL A 23 27.83 -20.84 -6.67
C VAL A 23 28.30 -19.40 -6.81
N ARG A 24 27.86 -18.71 -7.84
CA ARG A 24 28.06 -17.25 -7.94
C ARG A 24 27.28 -16.55 -6.80
N PRO A 25 27.81 -15.46 -6.23
CA PRO A 25 27.12 -14.72 -5.19
C PRO A 25 25.69 -14.33 -5.63
N GLN A 26 24.72 -14.50 -4.73
CA GLN A 26 23.31 -14.12 -4.95
C GLN A 26 22.64 -14.84 -6.14
N THR A 27 23.01 -16.08 -6.44
CA THR A 27 22.36 -16.88 -7.51
C THR A 27 21.62 -18.10 -6.99
N VAL A 28 21.99 -18.62 -5.81
CA VAL A 28 21.34 -19.76 -5.16
C VAL A 28 21.14 -19.44 -3.68
N TRP A 29 19.97 -19.74 -3.17
CA TRP A 29 19.63 -19.55 -1.75
C TRP A 29 19.32 -20.91 -1.11
N PRO A 30 20.03 -21.31 -0.04
CA PRO A 30 19.73 -22.54 0.68
C PRO A 30 18.30 -22.54 1.26
N SER A 31 17.59 -23.64 1.10
CA SER A 31 16.21 -23.81 1.53
C SER A 31 16.01 -25.05 2.39
N GLN A 32 15.07 -24.97 3.34
CA GLN A 32 14.59 -26.14 4.10
C GLN A 32 13.28 -26.72 3.52
N ARG A 33 12.84 -26.24 2.35
CA ARG A 33 11.60 -26.69 1.74
C ARG A 33 11.76 -26.75 0.23
N LEU A 34 11.35 -27.86 -0.36
CA LEU A 34 11.43 -28.08 -1.81
C LEU A 34 10.09 -28.60 -2.33
N ASP A 35 9.60 -28.05 -3.43
CA ASP A 35 8.53 -28.69 -4.20
C ASP A 35 9.15 -29.61 -5.24
N VAL A 36 8.63 -30.82 -5.33
CA VAL A 36 9.21 -31.88 -6.17
C VAL A 36 8.15 -32.64 -6.96
N ALA A 37 8.52 -33.07 -8.16
CA ALA A 37 7.87 -34.15 -8.88
C ALA A 37 8.51 -35.46 -8.48
N LEU A 38 7.78 -36.30 -7.80
CA LEU A 38 8.22 -37.57 -7.23
C LEU A 38 7.72 -38.74 -8.06
N GLU A 39 8.60 -39.67 -8.37
CA GLU A 39 8.27 -41.00 -8.88
C GLU A 39 8.62 -42.02 -7.81
N TYR A 40 7.65 -42.80 -7.37
CA TYR A 40 7.82 -43.88 -6.40
C TYR A 40 8.07 -45.18 -7.16
N LEU A 41 9.18 -45.85 -6.87
CA LEU A 41 9.58 -47.03 -7.66
C LEU A 41 8.57 -48.18 -7.53
N ALA A 42 8.29 -48.84 -8.67
CA ALA A 42 7.41 -49.99 -8.74
C ALA A 42 7.90 -51.21 -7.92
N ALA A 43 9.21 -51.28 -7.69
CA ALA A 43 9.86 -52.37 -6.88
C ALA A 43 9.54 -52.26 -5.38
N ASN A 44 8.91 -51.18 -4.92
CA ASN A 44 8.50 -51.10 -3.50
C ASN A 44 7.33 -52.01 -3.23
N SER A 45 7.31 -52.64 -2.04
CA SER A 45 6.27 -53.56 -1.62
C SER A 45 5.12 -52.93 -0.83
N LYS A 46 5.25 -51.68 -0.41
CA LYS A 46 4.28 -50.98 0.45
C LYS A 46 3.97 -49.59 -0.11
N ASN A 47 2.74 -49.08 0.16
CA ASN A 47 2.38 -47.73 -0.14
C ASN A 47 3.21 -46.72 0.69
N LEU A 48 3.58 -45.63 0.07
CA LEU A 48 4.27 -44.53 0.72
C LEU A 48 3.23 -43.57 1.34
N LYS A 49 3.22 -43.50 2.67
CA LYS A 49 2.26 -42.67 3.41
C LYS A 49 2.71 -41.20 3.48
N ASN A 50 1.75 -40.31 3.55
CA ASN A 50 1.99 -38.92 3.84
C ASN A 50 2.75 -38.74 5.18
N ARG A 51 3.66 -37.77 5.24
CA ARG A 51 4.51 -37.43 6.39
C ARG A 51 5.59 -38.45 6.74
N THR A 52 5.85 -39.42 5.87
CA THR A 52 6.96 -40.37 6.04
C THR A 52 8.29 -39.63 6.08
N LEU A 53 9.18 -40.06 6.98
CA LEU A 53 10.56 -39.60 7.01
C LEU A 53 11.37 -40.36 5.94
N VAL A 54 12.15 -39.61 5.18
CA VAL A 54 12.98 -40.13 4.09
C VAL A 54 14.35 -39.46 4.13
N ARG A 55 15.34 -40.05 3.43
CA ARG A 55 16.61 -39.44 3.16
C ARG A 55 16.61 -38.89 1.75
N LEU A 56 16.81 -37.60 1.63
CA LEU A 56 16.99 -36.90 0.35
C LEU A 56 18.46 -36.91 -0.01
N HIS A 57 18.76 -37.38 -1.20
CA HIS A 57 20.08 -37.31 -1.81
C HIS A 57 20.02 -36.39 -3.04
N THR A 58 20.82 -35.34 -3.04
CA THR A 58 20.97 -34.41 -4.17
C THR A 58 22.41 -33.94 -4.27
N GLY A 59 23.03 -34.03 -5.47
CA GLY A 59 24.47 -33.83 -5.63
C GLY A 59 25.28 -34.76 -4.72
N THR A 60 26.06 -34.20 -3.81
CA THR A 60 26.81 -34.91 -2.78
C THR A 60 26.15 -34.85 -1.40
N ASN A 61 25.02 -34.17 -1.29
CA ASN A 61 24.32 -33.95 -0.02
C ASN A 61 23.39 -35.12 0.32
N GLU A 62 23.28 -35.41 1.60
CA GLU A 62 22.30 -36.31 2.20
C GLU A 62 21.65 -35.57 3.38
N VAL A 63 20.33 -35.42 3.33
CA VAL A 63 19.58 -34.75 4.40
C VAL A 63 18.27 -35.49 4.72
N ILE A 64 17.89 -35.52 5.98
CA ILE A 64 16.62 -36.08 6.40
C ILE A 64 15.50 -35.10 6.03
N ALA A 65 14.43 -35.63 5.43
CA ALA A 65 13.28 -34.88 5.01
C ALA A 65 11.98 -35.53 5.47
N ARG A 66 11.00 -34.72 5.76
CA ARG A 66 9.60 -35.15 5.90
C ARG A 66 8.88 -34.97 4.56
N LEU A 67 8.43 -36.08 4.00
CA LEU A 67 7.68 -36.08 2.74
C LEU A 67 6.22 -35.69 2.98
N ILE A 68 5.75 -34.63 2.31
CA ILE A 68 4.36 -34.19 2.33
C ILE A 68 3.75 -34.43 0.95
N LEU A 69 2.87 -35.41 0.82
CA LEU A 69 2.13 -35.66 -0.41
C LEU A 69 1.08 -34.56 -0.60
N LEU A 70 1.09 -33.88 -1.75
CA LEU A 70 0.22 -32.70 -1.98
C LEU A 70 -1.11 -33.03 -2.65
N THR A 71 -1.16 -34.14 -3.40
CA THR A 71 -2.33 -34.50 -4.23
C THR A 71 -3.11 -35.73 -3.74
N LYS A 72 -2.56 -36.50 -2.85
CA LYS A 72 -3.16 -37.72 -2.30
C LYS A 72 -2.62 -38.02 -0.89
N ASP A 73 -3.18 -38.99 -0.20
CA ASP A 73 -2.78 -39.39 1.16
C ASP A 73 -1.72 -40.50 1.16
N GLU A 74 -1.77 -41.37 0.18
CA GLU A 74 -0.83 -42.46 -0.04
C GLU A 74 -0.43 -42.52 -1.51
N LEU A 75 0.77 -43.04 -1.78
CA LEU A 75 1.32 -43.25 -3.11
C LEU A 75 1.64 -44.74 -3.28
N SER A 76 1.03 -45.37 -4.27
CA SER A 76 1.25 -46.77 -4.58
C SER A 76 2.58 -46.96 -5.37
N PRO A 77 3.19 -48.15 -5.31
CA PRO A 77 4.36 -48.45 -6.12
C PRO A 77 4.13 -48.18 -7.62
N GLY A 78 5.10 -47.54 -8.26
CA GLY A 78 5.03 -47.12 -9.67
C GLY A 78 4.32 -45.79 -9.95
N GLU A 79 3.67 -45.20 -8.96
CA GLU A 79 2.97 -43.94 -9.14
C GLU A 79 3.87 -42.69 -9.08
N LYS A 80 3.39 -41.63 -9.72
CA LYS A 80 4.01 -40.30 -9.71
C LYS A 80 3.10 -39.29 -9.03
N THR A 81 3.66 -38.31 -8.33
CA THR A 81 2.92 -37.27 -7.64
C THR A 81 3.73 -36.01 -7.43
N PHE A 82 3.06 -34.91 -7.07
CA PHE A 82 3.71 -33.75 -6.49
C PHE A 82 3.80 -33.89 -4.97
N ALA A 83 4.97 -33.56 -4.45
CA ALA A 83 5.22 -33.57 -3.02
C ALA A 83 6.03 -32.35 -2.60
N GLN A 84 5.94 -32.00 -1.32
CA GLN A 84 6.80 -31.03 -0.68
C GLN A 84 7.71 -31.75 0.32
N LEU A 85 9.01 -31.56 0.18
CA LEU A 85 10.01 -32.04 1.13
C LEU A 85 10.30 -30.96 2.15
N VAL A 86 10.14 -31.26 3.43
CA VAL A 86 10.51 -30.39 4.55
C VAL A 86 11.76 -30.95 5.18
N LEU A 87 12.86 -30.25 5.00
CA LEU A 87 14.21 -30.71 5.33
C LEU A 87 14.59 -30.34 6.77
N VAL A 88 15.40 -31.17 7.41
CA VAL A 88 15.99 -30.85 8.71
C VAL A 88 17.03 -29.76 8.56
N ASP A 89 17.92 -29.89 7.56
CA ASP A 89 18.97 -28.93 7.26
C ASP A 89 18.71 -28.25 5.91
N LYS A 90 19.24 -27.05 5.73
CA LYS A 90 19.15 -26.31 4.47
C LYS A 90 20.02 -26.96 3.40
N VAL A 91 19.48 -27.02 2.19
CA VAL A 91 20.24 -27.48 1.00
C VAL A 91 20.24 -26.39 -0.06
N ALA A 92 21.36 -26.31 -0.79
CA ALA A 92 21.51 -25.42 -1.96
C ALA A 92 21.26 -26.24 -3.22
N VAL A 93 20.12 -26.04 -3.87
CA VAL A 93 19.68 -26.72 -5.09
C VAL A 93 19.01 -25.75 -6.03
N VAL A 94 18.92 -26.08 -7.32
CA VAL A 94 18.20 -25.27 -8.30
C VAL A 94 17.03 -26.05 -8.91
N ALA A 95 16.08 -25.33 -9.50
CA ALA A 95 14.96 -25.97 -10.21
C ALA A 95 15.47 -26.83 -11.37
N GLY A 96 14.85 -28.00 -11.56
CA GLY A 96 15.22 -28.98 -12.57
C GLY A 96 16.27 -30.01 -12.13
N GLU A 97 16.94 -29.82 -10.98
CA GLU A 97 17.87 -30.81 -10.46
C GLU A 97 17.18 -32.14 -10.09
N HIS A 98 17.89 -33.24 -10.27
CA HIS A 98 17.41 -34.55 -9.88
C HIS A 98 17.79 -34.85 -8.44
N PHE A 99 16.92 -35.61 -7.80
CA PHE A 99 17.14 -36.14 -6.46
C PHE A 99 16.79 -37.63 -6.39
N VAL A 100 17.33 -38.30 -5.38
CA VAL A 100 16.99 -39.68 -5.03
C VAL A 100 16.42 -39.65 -3.61
N LEU A 101 15.36 -40.45 -3.38
CA LEU A 101 14.83 -40.71 -2.05
C LEU A 101 15.16 -42.11 -1.60
N ARG A 102 15.65 -42.20 -0.37
CA ARG A 102 15.84 -43.48 0.34
C ARG A 102 14.94 -43.51 1.56
N SER A 103 14.54 -44.69 1.95
CA SER A 103 13.82 -44.88 3.22
C SER A 103 14.71 -44.48 4.39
N TYR A 104 14.09 -44.05 5.49
CA TYR A 104 14.83 -43.67 6.70
C TYR A 104 15.56 -44.88 7.31
N SER A 105 14.85 -46.02 7.43
CA SER A 105 15.38 -47.29 7.89
C SER A 105 14.47 -48.45 7.41
N PRO A 106 15.02 -49.53 6.83
CA PRO A 106 16.40 -49.70 6.35
C PRO A 106 16.69 -48.73 5.17
N ILE A 107 17.97 -48.43 4.93
CA ILE A 107 18.39 -47.46 3.89
C ILE A 107 18.32 -48.13 2.51
N ILE A 108 17.16 -48.06 1.85
CA ILE A 108 16.95 -48.57 0.48
C ILE A 108 16.42 -47.43 -0.39
N THR A 109 16.72 -47.46 -1.68
CA THR A 109 16.19 -46.48 -2.63
C THR A 109 14.73 -46.78 -2.89
N ILE A 110 13.88 -45.82 -2.62
CA ILE A 110 12.41 -45.95 -2.74
C ILE A 110 11.84 -45.11 -3.88
N GLY A 111 12.56 -44.09 -4.35
CA GLY A 111 12.04 -43.19 -5.38
C GLY A 111 13.06 -42.11 -5.75
N GLY A 112 12.59 -41.16 -6.53
CA GLY A 112 13.39 -40.00 -6.94
C GLY A 112 12.55 -39.06 -7.81
N GLY A 113 13.19 -38.08 -8.41
CA GLY A 113 12.47 -37.15 -9.27
C GLY A 113 13.24 -35.88 -9.57
N ARG A 114 12.48 -34.81 -9.77
CA ARG A 114 13.04 -33.48 -10.06
C ARG A 114 12.53 -32.43 -9.08
N ILE A 115 13.38 -31.49 -8.75
CA ILE A 115 13.03 -30.30 -7.98
C ILE A 115 12.29 -29.34 -8.91
N ILE A 116 11.07 -28.96 -8.53
CA ILE A 116 10.22 -28.04 -9.29
C ILE A 116 10.45 -26.62 -8.82
N ASP A 117 10.42 -26.38 -7.51
CA ASP A 117 10.65 -25.09 -6.89
C ASP A 117 11.61 -25.27 -5.71
N PRO A 118 12.81 -24.68 -5.76
CA PRO A 118 13.79 -24.81 -4.69
C PRO A 118 13.50 -23.92 -3.47
N GLN A 119 12.55 -22.97 -3.58
CA GLN A 119 12.18 -22.05 -2.50
C GLN A 119 10.66 -21.82 -2.45
N PRO A 120 9.86 -22.88 -2.25
CA PRO A 120 8.41 -22.77 -2.21
C PRO A 120 7.92 -22.24 -0.88
N VAL A 121 6.70 -21.70 -0.91
CA VAL A 121 5.91 -21.47 0.31
C VAL A 121 5.34 -22.78 0.84
N LYS A 122 4.87 -22.79 2.08
CA LYS A 122 4.12 -23.94 2.62
C LYS A 122 2.78 -24.06 1.89
N HIS A 123 2.49 -25.25 1.35
CA HIS A 123 1.22 -25.53 0.67
C HIS A 123 0.18 -26.14 1.59
N LYS A 124 -1.08 -25.83 1.30
CA LYS A 124 -2.21 -26.60 1.79
C LYS A 124 -2.35 -27.84 0.91
N ARG A 125 -2.45 -29.03 1.54
CA ARG A 125 -2.64 -30.31 0.85
C ARG A 125 -4.01 -30.37 0.15
N LEU A 126 -4.10 -31.21 -0.87
CA LEU A 126 -5.32 -31.48 -1.63
C LEU A 126 -5.95 -30.18 -2.20
N ASN A 127 -5.14 -29.22 -2.55
CA ASN A 127 -5.57 -27.95 -3.11
C ASN A 127 -5.36 -27.97 -4.63
N GLU A 128 -6.44 -27.84 -5.38
CA GLU A 128 -6.41 -27.89 -6.85
C GLU A 128 -5.55 -26.78 -7.48
N LYS A 129 -5.57 -25.58 -6.89
CA LYS A 129 -4.71 -24.48 -7.37
C LYS A 129 -3.24 -24.86 -7.23
N THR A 130 -2.85 -25.43 -6.08
CA THR A 130 -1.47 -25.88 -5.86
C THR A 130 -1.08 -26.95 -6.88
N SER A 131 -1.95 -27.89 -7.19
CA SER A 131 -1.69 -28.95 -8.16
C SER A 131 -1.53 -28.39 -9.58
N ARG A 132 -2.38 -27.45 -9.98
CA ARG A 132 -2.27 -26.74 -11.27
C ARG A 132 -0.98 -25.93 -11.37
N ASP A 133 -0.65 -25.17 -10.36
CA ASP A 133 0.58 -24.36 -10.30
C ASP A 133 1.83 -25.24 -10.43
N LEU A 134 1.88 -26.38 -9.70
CA LEU A 134 3.00 -27.32 -9.78
C LEU A 134 3.11 -27.98 -11.15
N ASN A 135 1.98 -28.31 -11.77
CA ASN A 135 1.98 -28.84 -13.13
C ASN A 135 2.47 -27.80 -14.16
N GLN A 136 2.08 -26.54 -14.00
CA GLN A 136 2.58 -25.45 -14.87
C GLN A 136 4.10 -25.23 -14.65
N LEU A 137 4.58 -25.27 -13.40
CA LEU A 137 6.01 -25.15 -13.10
C LEU A 137 6.82 -26.33 -13.70
N GLN A 138 6.26 -27.52 -13.75
CA GLN A 138 6.92 -28.70 -14.34
C GLN A 138 6.87 -28.69 -15.88
N ASN A 139 5.68 -28.56 -16.44
CA ASN A 139 5.38 -28.87 -17.85
C ASN A 139 5.07 -27.62 -18.69
N GLY A 140 4.80 -26.48 -18.07
CA GLY A 140 4.40 -25.26 -18.77
C GLY A 140 5.54 -24.58 -19.52
N SER A 141 5.17 -23.66 -20.40
CA SER A 141 6.08 -22.73 -21.09
C SER A 141 6.82 -21.85 -20.08
N LEU A 142 7.91 -21.21 -20.50
CA LEU A 142 8.66 -20.31 -19.62
C LEU A 142 7.81 -19.14 -19.08
N THR A 143 6.92 -18.58 -19.93
CA THR A 143 6.01 -17.51 -19.52
C THR A 143 5.02 -17.98 -18.45
N GLU A 144 4.47 -19.19 -18.57
CA GLU A 144 3.59 -19.75 -17.53
C GLU A 144 4.34 -20.01 -16.23
N LYS A 145 5.56 -20.56 -16.28
CA LYS A 145 6.41 -20.75 -15.09
C LYS A 145 6.68 -19.42 -14.38
N ILE A 146 7.09 -18.39 -15.13
CA ILE A 146 7.34 -17.06 -14.57
C ILE A 146 6.06 -16.48 -13.95
N SER A 147 4.91 -16.63 -14.60
CA SER A 147 3.63 -16.15 -14.06
C SER A 147 3.30 -16.80 -12.72
N VAL A 148 3.44 -18.12 -12.59
CA VAL A 148 3.22 -18.83 -11.31
C VAL A 148 4.21 -18.36 -10.23
N ILE A 149 5.49 -18.19 -10.59
CA ILE A 149 6.51 -17.73 -9.65
C ILE A 149 6.20 -16.31 -9.15
N MET A 150 5.79 -15.40 -10.04
CA MET A 150 5.37 -14.03 -9.68
C MET A 150 4.13 -14.03 -8.79
N GLU A 151 3.13 -14.87 -9.10
CA GLU A 151 1.94 -15.01 -8.25
C GLU A 151 2.31 -15.49 -6.84
N ARG A 152 3.20 -16.46 -6.71
CA ARG A 152 3.69 -16.95 -5.42
C ARG A 152 4.53 -15.93 -4.65
N ALA A 153 5.21 -15.02 -5.34
CA ALA A 153 5.93 -13.90 -4.72
C ALA A 153 5.00 -12.83 -4.15
N GLY A 154 3.76 -12.74 -4.66
CA GLY A 154 2.74 -11.81 -4.20
C GLY A 154 3.15 -10.36 -4.33
N LEU A 155 2.75 -9.52 -3.37
CA LEU A 155 3.00 -8.08 -3.36
C LEU A 155 4.48 -7.69 -3.13
N ASN A 156 5.31 -8.60 -2.66
CA ASN A 156 6.74 -8.34 -2.50
C ASN A 156 7.47 -8.29 -3.85
N GLY A 157 6.88 -8.88 -4.89
CA GLY A 157 7.53 -9.05 -6.19
C GLY A 157 8.69 -10.04 -6.16
N ILE A 158 9.30 -10.23 -7.30
CA ILE A 158 10.49 -11.07 -7.45
C ILE A 158 11.44 -10.44 -8.48
N ASN A 159 12.73 -10.44 -8.18
CA ASN A 159 13.73 -9.91 -9.08
C ASN A 159 14.22 -10.96 -10.11
N LEU A 160 14.97 -10.50 -11.09
CA LEU A 160 15.49 -11.36 -12.17
C LEU A 160 16.32 -12.55 -11.66
N LYS A 161 17.13 -12.34 -10.61
CA LYS A 161 17.93 -13.41 -10.00
C LYS A 161 17.06 -14.47 -9.34
N GLY A 162 16.02 -14.03 -8.62
CA GLY A 162 15.03 -14.91 -8.01
C GLY A 162 14.24 -15.72 -9.05
N LEU A 163 13.85 -15.09 -10.17
CA LEU A 163 13.22 -15.79 -11.28
C LEU A 163 14.14 -16.84 -11.90
N ALA A 164 15.42 -16.50 -12.12
CA ALA A 164 16.41 -17.44 -12.64
C ALA A 164 16.62 -18.64 -11.71
N PHE A 165 16.74 -18.40 -10.43
CA PHE A 165 16.91 -19.42 -9.41
C PHE A 165 15.72 -20.38 -9.34
N ARG A 166 14.49 -19.84 -9.29
CA ARG A 166 13.27 -20.64 -9.12
C ARG A 166 12.80 -21.32 -10.40
N SER A 167 13.15 -20.79 -11.57
CA SER A 167 12.82 -21.41 -12.86
C SER A 167 13.91 -22.34 -13.40
N GLY A 168 15.14 -22.21 -12.92
CA GLY A 168 16.30 -22.92 -13.44
C GLY A 168 16.74 -22.43 -14.84
N VAL A 169 16.30 -21.23 -15.25
CA VAL A 169 16.53 -20.67 -16.59
C VAL A 169 17.44 -19.44 -16.52
N ASN A 170 18.29 -19.24 -17.51
CA ASN A 170 19.20 -18.10 -17.55
C ASN A 170 18.46 -16.75 -17.72
N ALA A 171 19.09 -15.66 -17.25
CA ALA A 171 18.51 -14.34 -17.23
C ALA A 171 18.10 -13.78 -18.61
N GLY A 172 18.80 -14.16 -19.69
CA GLY A 172 18.50 -13.72 -21.04
C GLY A 172 17.12 -14.18 -21.50
N LYS A 173 16.86 -15.49 -21.39
CA LYS A 173 15.55 -16.08 -21.74
C LYS A 173 14.42 -15.56 -20.84
N ILE A 174 14.72 -15.27 -19.57
CA ILE A 174 13.71 -14.69 -18.65
C ILE A 174 13.35 -13.28 -19.09
N LYS A 175 14.32 -12.43 -19.48
CA LYS A 175 14.03 -11.08 -19.97
C LYS A 175 13.15 -11.09 -21.22
N GLU A 176 13.39 -12.01 -22.15
CA GLU A 176 12.56 -12.20 -23.33
C GLU A 176 11.12 -12.59 -22.94
N ALA A 177 10.96 -13.58 -22.07
CA ALA A 177 9.66 -14.00 -21.57
C ALA A 177 8.93 -12.88 -20.81
N LEU A 178 9.64 -12.07 -20.01
CA LEU A 178 9.08 -10.89 -19.34
C LEU A 178 8.60 -9.84 -20.34
N GLY A 179 9.30 -9.64 -21.47
CA GLY A 179 8.85 -8.77 -22.55
C GLY A 179 7.46 -9.15 -23.08
N HIS A 180 7.21 -10.44 -23.28
CA HIS A 180 5.89 -10.95 -23.65
C HIS A 180 4.84 -10.77 -22.56
N LEU A 181 5.22 -10.90 -21.27
CA LEU A 181 4.30 -10.70 -20.17
C LEU A 181 3.96 -9.22 -19.96
N PHE A 182 4.91 -8.31 -20.17
CA PHE A 182 4.67 -6.87 -20.11
C PHE A 182 3.73 -6.40 -21.21
N SER A 183 3.93 -6.85 -22.45
CA SER A 183 3.05 -6.49 -23.59
C SER A 183 1.59 -6.91 -23.38
N ARG A 184 1.37 -7.98 -22.62
CA ARG A 184 0.03 -8.48 -22.25
C ARG A 184 -0.48 -7.98 -20.90
N GLN A 185 0.24 -7.09 -20.24
CA GLN A 185 -0.08 -6.58 -18.88
C GLN A 185 -0.20 -7.67 -17.80
N LEU A 186 0.43 -8.83 -18.03
CA LEU A 186 0.47 -9.95 -17.09
C LEU A 186 1.58 -9.78 -16.04
N ALA A 187 2.53 -8.90 -16.28
CA ALA A 187 3.57 -8.49 -15.35
C ALA A 187 3.70 -6.97 -15.32
N VAL A 188 4.11 -6.44 -14.17
CA VAL A 188 4.38 -5.01 -13.96
C VAL A 188 5.79 -4.86 -13.40
N LEU A 189 6.60 -3.97 -14.00
CA LEU A 189 7.95 -3.68 -13.53
C LEU A 189 7.87 -2.75 -12.32
N LEU A 190 8.32 -3.25 -11.18
CA LEU A 190 8.36 -2.50 -9.92
C LEU A 190 9.68 -1.75 -9.76
N ASP A 191 10.79 -2.37 -10.15
CA ASP A 191 12.13 -1.81 -10.07
C ASP A 191 12.95 -2.15 -11.30
N SER A 192 13.53 -1.15 -11.95
CA SER A 192 14.36 -1.31 -13.13
C SER A 192 15.79 -1.75 -12.82
N GLU A 193 16.35 -1.36 -11.67
CA GLU A 193 17.73 -1.68 -11.30
C GLU A 193 17.92 -3.19 -11.16
N ASP A 194 17.10 -3.85 -10.34
CA ASP A 194 17.13 -5.30 -10.12
C ASP A 194 16.18 -6.08 -11.04
N THR A 195 15.47 -5.38 -11.93
CA THR A 195 14.38 -5.97 -12.72
C THR A 195 13.39 -6.72 -11.83
N THR A 196 12.92 -6.05 -10.76
CA THR A 196 11.90 -6.61 -9.87
C THR A 196 10.53 -6.45 -10.49
N VAL A 197 9.80 -7.55 -10.57
CA VAL A 197 8.47 -7.63 -11.22
C VAL A 197 7.42 -8.15 -10.26
N ILE A 198 6.19 -7.77 -10.50
CA ILE A 198 4.99 -8.24 -9.80
C ILE A 198 3.97 -8.75 -10.81
N SER A 199 3.14 -9.72 -10.42
CA SER A 199 2.02 -10.17 -11.24
C SER A 199 1.04 -9.03 -11.53
N GLY A 200 0.61 -8.90 -12.79
CA GLY A 200 -0.39 -7.93 -13.21
C GLY A 200 -1.72 -8.09 -12.47
N SER A 201 -2.11 -9.33 -12.15
CA SER A 201 -3.32 -9.63 -11.38
C SER A 201 -3.26 -9.06 -9.96
N PHE A 202 -2.13 -9.24 -9.25
CA PHE A 202 -1.94 -8.66 -7.91
C PHE A 202 -1.86 -7.13 -7.94
N TYR A 203 -1.24 -6.58 -8.96
CA TYR A 203 -1.18 -5.12 -9.11
C TYR A 203 -2.58 -4.53 -9.31
N LYS A 204 -3.40 -5.16 -10.16
CA LYS A 204 -4.79 -4.75 -10.36
C LYS A 204 -5.63 -4.89 -9.08
N GLN A 205 -5.49 -6.01 -8.36
CA GLN A 205 -6.15 -6.19 -7.06
C GLN A 205 -5.75 -5.13 -6.04
N LEU A 206 -4.48 -4.70 -6.05
CA LEU A 206 -4.01 -3.61 -5.18
C LEU A 206 -4.70 -2.29 -5.56
N GLU A 207 -4.77 -1.95 -6.84
CA GLU A 207 -5.45 -0.75 -7.31
C GLU A 207 -6.95 -0.76 -6.94
N GLU A 208 -7.63 -1.87 -7.13
CA GLU A 208 -9.03 -2.07 -6.74
C GLU A 208 -9.23 -1.89 -5.23
N LEU A 209 -8.32 -2.46 -4.42
CA LEU A 209 -8.35 -2.31 -2.96
C LEU A 209 -8.13 -0.86 -2.53
N VAL A 210 -7.19 -0.14 -3.16
CA VAL A 210 -6.95 1.28 -2.91
C VAL A 210 -8.21 2.09 -3.18
N VAL A 211 -8.84 1.89 -4.34
CA VAL A 211 -10.10 2.58 -4.71
C VAL A 211 -11.21 2.27 -3.71
N ALA A 212 -11.40 0.99 -3.35
CA ALA A 212 -12.42 0.58 -2.38
C ALA A 212 -12.21 1.23 -1.00
N LYS A 213 -10.96 1.35 -0.54
CA LYS A 213 -10.65 2.02 0.73
C LYS A 213 -10.94 3.53 0.70
N ILE A 214 -10.60 4.21 -0.39
CA ILE A 214 -10.92 5.62 -0.57
C ILE A 214 -12.45 5.81 -0.61
N THR A 215 -13.18 4.96 -1.33
CA THR A 215 -14.64 4.99 -1.37
C THR A 215 -15.26 4.86 0.02
N SER A 216 -14.85 3.83 0.76
CA SER A 216 -15.34 3.61 2.14
C SER A 216 -14.96 4.76 3.10
N TYR A 217 -13.84 5.42 2.88
CA TYR A 217 -13.46 6.61 3.65
C TYR A 217 -14.41 7.80 3.37
N HIS A 218 -14.72 8.06 2.10
CA HIS A 218 -15.64 9.13 1.71
C HIS A 218 -17.07 8.89 2.22
N GLU A 219 -17.53 7.64 2.22
CA GLU A 219 -18.84 7.29 2.78
C GLU A 219 -18.92 7.59 4.29
N LYS A 220 -17.83 7.31 5.03
CA LYS A 220 -17.75 7.59 6.46
C LYS A 220 -17.46 9.04 6.79
N ASN A 221 -16.80 9.76 5.90
CA ASN A 221 -16.34 11.12 6.10
C ASN A 221 -16.74 12.02 4.91
N PRO A 222 -18.03 12.24 4.67
CA PRO A 222 -18.51 12.92 3.46
C PRO A 222 -18.06 14.39 3.32
N LEU A 223 -17.64 15.01 4.43
CA LEU A 223 -17.14 16.38 4.47
C LEU A 223 -15.62 16.51 4.33
N GLN A 224 -14.91 15.38 4.30
CA GLN A 224 -13.46 15.39 4.07
C GLN A 224 -13.17 15.38 2.58
N GLU A 225 -12.22 16.22 2.15
CA GLU A 225 -11.84 16.31 0.74
C GLU A 225 -11.11 15.06 0.25
N GLY A 226 -10.37 14.38 1.12
CA GLY A 226 -9.61 13.18 0.80
C GLY A 226 -9.07 12.49 2.04
N ILE A 227 -8.51 11.32 1.84
CA ILE A 227 -7.82 10.53 2.89
C ILE A 227 -6.32 10.84 2.86
N PRO A 228 -5.64 11.03 4.01
CA PRO A 228 -4.20 11.10 4.08
C PRO A 228 -3.54 9.82 3.53
N LYS A 229 -2.47 9.96 2.73
CA LYS A 229 -1.78 8.81 2.11
C LYS A 229 -1.27 7.79 3.11
N GLU A 230 -0.77 8.25 4.27
CA GLU A 230 -0.30 7.36 5.33
C GLU A 230 -1.45 6.58 5.97
N GLU A 231 -2.59 7.21 6.20
CA GLU A 231 -3.80 6.56 6.69
C GLU A 231 -4.33 5.54 5.68
N LEU A 232 -4.37 5.91 4.39
CA LEU A 232 -4.75 5.00 3.31
C LEU A 232 -3.85 3.78 3.26
N LYS A 233 -2.52 3.97 3.35
CA LYS A 233 -1.55 2.87 3.36
C LYS A 233 -1.74 1.95 4.56
N ALA A 234 -1.96 2.51 5.75
CA ALA A 234 -2.25 1.74 6.96
C ALA A 234 -3.58 0.95 6.83
N ALA A 235 -4.61 1.55 6.23
CA ALA A 235 -5.92 0.92 6.01
C ALA A 235 -5.90 -0.28 5.06
N LEU A 236 -4.83 -0.45 4.26
CA LEU A 236 -4.69 -1.61 3.38
C LEU A 236 -4.40 -2.91 4.14
N ASN A 237 -3.97 -2.83 5.41
CA ASN A 237 -3.70 -3.97 6.30
C ASN A 237 -2.79 -5.05 5.69
N ARG A 238 -1.84 -4.65 4.84
CA ARG A 238 -0.87 -5.52 4.18
C ARG A 238 0.50 -4.85 4.14
N PRO A 239 1.59 -5.60 4.27
CA PRO A 239 2.93 -5.06 4.11
C PRO A 239 3.17 -4.72 2.63
N ILE A 240 2.97 -3.46 2.28
CA ILE A 240 3.17 -2.94 0.92
C ILE A 240 4.34 -1.96 0.96
N SER A 241 5.32 -2.15 0.05
CA SER A 241 6.43 -1.22 -0.06
C SER A 241 5.96 0.18 -0.48
N ALA A 242 6.63 1.22 0.00
CA ALA A 242 6.30 2.60 -0.39
C ALA A 242 6.38 2.79 -1.92
N LYS A 243 7.33 2.12 -2.58
CA LYS A 243 7.49 2.17 -4.04
C LYS A 243 6.26 1.63 -4.77
N LEU A 244 5.77 0.43 -4.36
CA LEU A 244 4.59 -0.18 -4.97
C LEU A 244 3.31 0.63 -4.70
N PHE A 245 3.13 1.12 -3.48
CA PHE A 245 2.00 1.98 -3.13
C PHE A 245 1.96 3.26 -3.96
N ASN A 246 3.08 3.98 -4.04
CA ASN A 246 3.18 5.21 -4.83
C ASN A 246 2.99 4.95 -6.32
N MET A 247 3.45 3.80 -6.83
CA MET A 247 3.24 3.41 -8.22
C MET A 247 1.75 3.17 -8.51
N ALA A 248 1.01 2.51 -7.61
CA ALA A 248 -0.43 2.32 -7.73
C ALA A 248 -1.19 3.65 -7.71
N LEU A 249 -0.84 4.56 -6.80
CA LEU A 249 -1.44 5.90 -6.76
C LEU A 249 -1.18 6.71 -8.04
N ARG A 250 0.05 6.68 -8.58
CA ARG A 250 0.38 7.35 -9.83
C ARG A 250 -0.40 6.77 -11.01
N SER A 251 -0.52 5.45 -11.08
CA SER A 251 -1.30 4.77 -12.13
C SER A 251 -2.77 5.15 -12.09
N LEU A 252 -3.39 5.12 -10.90
CA LEU A 252 -4.78 5.51 -10.69
C LEU A 252 -5.02 7.00 -10.99
N ASN A 253 -4.08 7.87 -10.62
CA ASN A 253 -4.16 9.29 -10.91
C ASN A 253 -4.04 9.58 -12.41
N LYS A 254 -3.11 8.91 -13.12
CA LYS A 254 -2.97 9.03 -14.58
C LYS A 254 -4.22 8.60 -15.34
N ARG A 255 -4.98 7.64 -14.80
CA ARG A 255 -6.26 7.19 -15.37
C ARG A 255 -7.46 8.01 -14.86
N GLU A 256 -7.24 9.09 -14.13
CA GLU A 256 -8.28 9.95 -13.58
C GLU A 256 -9.30 9.22 -12.69
N VAL A 257 -8.90 8.09 -12.08
CA VAL A 257 -9.71 7.37 -11.10
C VAL A 257 -9.67 8.06 -9.74
N ILE A 258 -8.49 8.55 -9.38
CA ILE A 258 -8.23 9.33 -8.17
C ILE A 258 -7.62 10.67 -8.54
N SER A 259 -7.74 11.63 -7.64
CA SER A 259 -7.04 12.91 -7.66
C SER A 259 -6.43 13.16 -6.29
N GLY A 260 -5.32 13.83 -6.20
CA GLY A 260 -4.70 14.11 -4.92
C GLY A 260 -3.59 15.14 -5.02
N ASP A 261 -3.26 15.71 -3.87
CA ASP A 261 -2.13 16.60 -3.66
C ASP A 261 -0.92 15.84 -3.07
N LYS A 262 -0.02 16.57 -2.41
CA LYS A 262 1.17 15.99 -1.78
C LYS A 262 0.81 14.98 -0.68
N ASP A 263 -0.22 15.27 0.12
CA ASP A 263 -0.50 14.58 1.37
C ASP A 263 -1.80 13.76 1.34
N ASN A 264 -2.81 14.20 0.56
CA ASN A 264 -4.13 13.62 0.51
C ASN A 264 -4.48 13.02 -0.86
N VAL A 265 -5.39 12.04 -0.85
CA VAL A 265 -5.92 11.38 -2.05
C VAL A 265 -7.43 11.28 -1.95
N ARG A 266 -8.13 11.51 -3.06
CA ARG A 266 -9.58 11.38 -3.18
C ARG A 266 -9.98 10.69 -4.48
N LEU A 267 -11.21 10.20 -4.57
CA LEU A 267 -11.77 9.81 -5.88
C LEU A 267 -11.88 11.05 -6.78
N ALA A 268 -11.54 10.93 -8.05
CA ALA A 268 -11.57 12.07 -8.99
C ALA A 268 -12.98 12.71 -9.10
N LYS A 269 -14.02 11.89 -8.99
CA LYS A 269 -15.42 12.34 -9.01
C LYS A 269 -15.97 12.75 -7.64
N HIS A 270 -15.14 12.67 -6.58
CA HIS A 270 -15.60 13.06 -5.25
C HIS A 270 -15.75 14.57 -5.16
N GLN A 271 -16.95 15.00 -4.87
CA GLN A 271 -17.28 16.36 -4.48
C GLN A 271 -17.79 16.32 -3.04
N VAL A 272 -17.29 17.21 -2.20
CA VAL A 272 -17.85 17.40 -0.86
C VAL A 272 -19.29 17.80 -1.04
N ARG A 273 -20.21 16.87 -0.83
CA ARG A 273 -21.66 17.14 -0.89
C ARG A 273 -22.20 17.11 0.53
N LEU A 274 -22.93 18.13 0.85
CA LEU A 274 -23.75 18.15 2.05
C LEU A 274 -24.96 17.23 1.78
N THR A 275 -24.93 15.99 2.27
CA THR A 275 -26.01 15.01 2.11
C THR A 275 -26.64 14.74 3.47
N GLY A 276 -27.96 14.56 3.51
CA GLY A 276 -28.76 14.18 4.69
C GLY A 276 -28.50 15.07 5.90
N GLY A 277 -29.31 15.90 6.35
CA GLY A 277 -29.18 16.69 7.60
C GLY A 277 -28.00 17.68 7.70
N LEU A 278 -26.94 17.52 6.88
CA LEU A 278 -25.77 18.41 6.92
C LEU A 278 -26.07 19.79 6.31
N ASP A 279 -26.97 19.86 5.32
CA ASP A 279 -27.48 21.15 4.80
C ASP A 279 -28.24 21.89 5.87
N SER A 280 -29.11 21.22 6.62
CA SER A 280 -29.84 21.82 7.73
C SER A 280 -28.89 22.26 8.85
N LEU A 281 -27.83 21.52 9.11
CA LEU A 281 -26.81 21.90 10.08
C LEU A 281 -26.01 23.13 9.60
N ARG A 282 -25.66 23.22 8.31
CA ARG A 282 -25.01 24.41 7.72
C ARG A 282 -25.90 25.63 7.84
N LEU A 283 -27.20 25.48 7.51
CA LEU A 283 -28.18 26.55 7.65
C LEU A 283 -28.34 26.99 9.12
N ALA A 284 -28.40 26.03 10.06
CA ALA A 284 -28.48 26.32 11.48
C ALA A 284 -27.26 27.11 11.99
N VAL A 285 -26.04 26.70 11.60
CA VAL A 285 -24.81 27.43 11.94
C VAL A 285 -24.79 28.82 11.31
N ALA A 286 -25.18 28.95 10.03
CA ALA A 286 -25.25 30.23 9.34
C ALA A 286 -26.26 31.20 10.03
N GLU A 287 -27.39 30.67 10.44
CA GLU A 287 -28.44 31.43 11.12
C GLU A 287 -27.98 31.94 12.51
N ILE A 288 -27.22 31.12 13.25
CA ILE A 288 -26.63 31.54 14.54
C ILE A 288 -25.73 32.77 14.34
N TYR A 289 -24.80 32.72 13.39
CA TYR A 289 -23.88 33.84 13.11
C TYR A 289 -24.57 35.04 12.50
N LYS A 290 -25.61 34.84 11.66
CA LYS A 290 -26.41 35.91 11.09
C LYS A 290 -27.23 36.65 12.17
N LYS A 291 -27.87 35.91 13.08
CA LYS A 291 -28.64 36.50 14.19
C LYS A 291 -27.76 37.21 15.21
N ALA A 292 -26.56 36.69 15.46
CA ALA A 292 -25.62 37.29 16.39
C ALA A 292 -25.03 38.64 15.88
N GLY A 293 -25.07 38.90 14.61
CA GLY A 293 -24.60 40.15 14.01
C GLY A 293 -23.15 40.45 14.33
N LEU A 294 -22.89 41.60 14.91
CA LEU A 294 -21.55 42.06 15.28
C LEU A 294 -21.04 41.54 16.67
N THR A 295 -21.83 40.71 17.36
CA THR A 295 -21.49 40.09 18.63
C THR A 295 -21.56 38.55 18.54
N PRO A 296 -20.76 37.94 17.69
CA PRO A 296 -20.85 36.50 17.45
C PRO A 296 -20.45 35.69 18.69
N PRO A 297 -21.07 34.51 18.89
CA PRO A 297 -20.61 33.54 19.88
C PRO A 297 -19.23 32.98 19.51
N GLN A 298 -18.52 32.47 20.51
CA GLN A 298 -17.26 31.75 20.22
C GLN A 298 -17.54 30.50 19.41
N LEU A 299 -16.60 30.15 18.55
CA LEU A 299 -16.71 28.97 17.67
C LEU A 299 -16.88 27.68 18.48
N THR A 300 -16.19 27.57 19.62
CA THR A 300 -16.29 26.45 20.57
C THR A 300 -17.71 26.31 21.12
N ASP A 301 -18.38 27.41 21.44
CA ASP A 301 -19.72 27.41 22.03
C ASP A 301 -20.76 27.00 20.98
N VAL A 302 -20.62 27.48 19.75
CA VAL A 302 -21.50 27.09 18.64
C VAL A 302 -21.38 25.58 18.39
N VAL A 303 -20.17 25.05 18.31
CA VAL A 303 -19.95 23.61 18.10
C VAL A 303 -20.46 22.77 19.29
N ALA A 304 -20.31 23.27 20.52
CA ALA A 304 -20.80 22.60 21.74
C ALA A 304 -22.34 22.55 21.79
N GLY A 305 -23.02 23.53 21.21
CA GLY A 305 -24.49 23.58 21.14
C GLY A 305 -25.11 22.44 20.34
N PHE A 306 -24.37 21.81 19.44
CA PHE A 306 -24.81 20.65 18.64
C PHE A 306 -24.37 19.30 19.26
N GLN A 307 -24.77 19.03 20.51
CA GLN A 307 -24.31 17.91 21.35
C GLN A 307 -24.11 16.56 20.61
N ASP A 308 -25.14 16.06 19.93
CA ASP A 308 -25.12 14.77 19.23
C ASP A 308 -24.39 14.83 17.87
N GLN A 309 -24.15 16.03 17.34
CA GLN A 309 -23.56 16.27 16.03
C GLN A 309 -22.28 17.11 16.09
N LYS A 310 -21.60 17.13 17.23
CA LYS A 310 -20.43 17.98 17.51
C LYS A 310 -19.35 17.87 16.43
N ASN A 311 -18.99 16.65 16.02
CA ASN A 311 -17.97 16.41 15.00
C ASN A 311 -18.41 16.89 13.62
N GLN A 312 -19.70 16.73 13.30
CA GLN A 312 -20.29 17.20 12.04
C GLN A 312 -20.35 18.74 12.03
N ALA A 313 -20.77 19.36 13.13
CA ALA A 313 -20.79 20.82 13.26
C ALA A 313 -19.39 21.42 13.12
N GLN A 314 -18.37 20.81 13.74
CA GLN A 314 -16.99 21.25 13.60
C GLN A 314 -16.50 21.16 12.14
N SER A 315 -16.87 20.11 11.43
CA SER A 315 -16.53 19.93 10.02
C SER A 315 -17.26 20.92 9.12
N ILE A 316 -18.52 21.18 9.39
CA ILE A 316 -19.34 22.20 8.69
C ILE A 316 -18.73 23.59 8.87
N VAL A 317 -18.37 23.97 10.11
CA VAL A 317 -17.73 25.27 10.37
C VAL A 317 -16.42 25.42 9.59
N LYS A 318 -15.58 24.37 9.56
CA LYS A 318 -14.36 24.38 8.75
C LYS A 318 -14.65 24.58 7.26
N LEU A 319 -15.69 23.92 6.75
CA LEU A 319 -16.12 24.07 5.37
C LEU A 319 -16.61 25.50 5.09
N MET A 320 -17.46 26.05 5.96
CA MET A 320 -17.98 27.44 5.83
C MET A 320 -16.87 28.49 5.89
N LEU A 321 -15.83 28.27 6.68
CA LEU A 321 -14.62 29.11 6.70
C LEU A 321 -13.84 29.02 5.39
N LYS A 322 -13.74 27.81 4.82
CA LYS A 322 -13.07 27.59 3.52
C LYS A 322 -13.84 28.19 2.35
N ASP A 323 -15.16 28.00 2.33
CA ASP A 323 -16.06 28.57 1.32
C ASP A 323 -16.19 30.09 1.45
N GLY A 324 -15.75 30.63 2.61
CA GLY A 324 -15.80 32.03 2.94
C GLY A 324 -17.20 32.53 3.35
N ASP A 325 -18.12 31.63 3.71
CA ASP A 325 -19.43 32.02 4.31
C ASP A 325 -19.23 32.60 5.71
N LEU A 326 -18.21 32.08 6.41
CA LEU A 326 -17.72 32.64 7.67
C LEU A 326 -16.32 33.22 7.46
N ILE A 327 -16.08 34.34 8.09
CA ILE A 327 -14.76 35.03 8.09
C ILE A 327 -14.15 34.92 9.48
N LYS A 328 -12.99 34.28 9.57
CA LYS A 328 -12.25 34.16 10.83
C LYS A 328 -11.41 35.42 11.04
N ILE A 329 -11.66 36.09 12.17
CA ILE A 329 -10.90 37.31 12.56
C ILE A 329 -9.70 36.90 13.42
N ASN A 330 -9.92 36.04 14.41
CA ASN A 330 -8.87 35.46 15.25
C ASN A 330 -9.27 34.01 15.66
N GLU A 331 -8.59 33.40 16.62
CA GLU A 331 -8.87 32.01 17.02
C GLU A 331 -10.27 31.82 17.62
N GLU A 332 -10.85 32.84 18.22
CA GLU A 332 -12.13 32.78 18.94
C GLU A 332 -13.29 33.40 18.14
N LEU A 333 -13.03 34.36 17.27
CA LEU A 333 -14.05 35.21 16.64
C LEU A 333 -14.19 34.90 15.17
N CYS A 334 -15.41 34.50 14.78
CA CYS A 334 -15.83 34.32 13.40
C CYS A 334 -17.11 35.13 13.16
N PHE A 335 -17.26 35.69 11.95
CA PHE A 335 -18.43 36.47 11.54
C PHE A 335 -18.98 35.92 10.24
N SER A 336 -20.31 36.13 9.99
CA SER A 336 -20.84 35.82 8.66
C SER A 336 -20.31 36.82 7.62
N ARG A 337 -20.10 36.34 6.38
CA ARG A 337 -19.62 37.18 5.27
C ARG A 337 -20.49 38.45 5.09
N GLY A 338 -21.82 38.29 5.09
CA GLY A 338 -22.73 39.42 4.86
C GLY A 338 -22.58 40.51 5.90
N ILE A 339 -22.41 40.17 7.18
CA ILE A 339 -22.19 41.15 8.26
C ILE A 339 -20.83 41.85 8.09
N MET A 340 -19.79 41.11 7.69
CA MET A 340 -18.48 41.72 7.45
C MET A 340 -18.44 42.63 6.22
N GLU A 341 -19.15 42.27 5.16
CA GLU A 341 -19.29 43.14 3.97
C GLU A 341 -20.04 44.40 4.28
N GLN A 342 -21.12 44.31 5.07
CA GLN A 342 -21.87 45.51 5.53
C GLN A 342 -20.97 46.40 6.39
N LEU A 343 -20.32 45.82 7.42
CA LEU A 343 -19.42 46.56 8.28
C LEU A 343 -18.24 47.20 7.49
N ARG A 344 -17.73 46.54 6.49
CA ARG A 344 -16.69 47.07 5.59
C ARG A 344 -17.20 48.32 4.86
N ASN A 345 -18.41 48.28 4.33
CA ASN A 345 -18.99 49.39 3.61
C ASN A 345 -19.25 50.58 4.56
N ASP A 346 -19.81 50.33 5.73
CA ASP A 346 -20.07 51.34 6.74
C ASP A 346 -18.78 52.00 7.25
N TYR A 347 -17.75 51.17 7.48
CA TYR A 347 -16.44 51.64 7.91
C TYR A 347 -15.74 52.47 6.81
N LYS A 348 -15.85 52.02 5.55
CA LYS A 348 -15.35 52.79 4.41
C LYS A 348 -16.05 54.14 4.27
N ALA A 349 -17.35 54.19 4.46
CA ALA A 349 -18.13 55.42 4.43
C ALA A 349 -17.70 56.42 5.53
N LEU A 350 -17.47 55.90 6.75
CA LEU A 350 -16.92 56.69 7.85
C LEU A 350 -15.56 57.30 7.51
N LEU A 351 -14.63 56.48 6.95
CA LEU A 351 -13.30 56.91 6.58
C LEU A 351 -13.30 57.96 5.44
N VAL A 352 -14.22 57.80 4.50
CA VAL A 352 -14.37 58.80 3.42
C VAL A 352 -14.93 60.14 3.97
N LYS A 353 -15.88 60.07 4.93
CA LYS A 353 -16.48 61.28 5.53
C LYS A 353 -15.50 62.03 6.43
N ASP A 354 -14.79 61.32 7.31
CA ASP A 354 -14.02 61.93 8.40
C ASP A 354 -12.52 61.97 8.13
N GLY A 355 -12.08 61.38 7.03
CA GLY A 355 -10.65 61.28 6.61
C GLY A 355 -9.83 60.30 7.46
N LYS A 356 -10.24 60.00 8.67
CA LYS A 356 -9.57 59.09 9.65
C LYS A 356 -10.58 58.45 10.57
N ALA A 357 -10.21 57.28 11.13
CA ALA A 357 -10.99 56.62 12.15
C ALA A 357 -10.15 56.21 13.36
N THR A 358 -10.63 56.52 14.55
CA THR A 358 -10.06 56.08 15.82
C THR A 358 -10.86 54.91 16.39
N PRO A 359 -10.34 54.16 17.38
CA PRO A 359 -11.15 53.16 18.09
C PRO A 359 -12.44 53.73 18.70
N ALA A 360 -12.46 55.03 19.06
CA ALA A 360 -13.63 55.71 19.59
C ALA A 360 -14.70 55.92 18.48
N SER A 361 -14.34 56.46 17.33
CA SER A 361 -15.26 56.63 16.20
C SER A 361 -15.78 55.30 15.65
N PHE A 362 -14.94 54.25 15.65
CA PHE A 362 -15.38 52.91 15.28
C PHE A 362 -16.32 52.28 16.30
N LYS A 363 -16.19 52.65 17.60
CA LYS A 363 -17.16 52.30 18.64
C LYS A 363 -18.50 52.98 18.43
N GLU A 364 -18.53 54.26 18.09
CA GLU A 364 -19.76 54.99 17.77
C GLU A 364 -20.48 54.38 16.57
N LEU A 365 -19.72 53.98 15.53
CA LEU A 365 -20.29 53.32 14.34
C LEU A 365 -20.93 51.96 14.66
N THR A 366 -20.27 51.16 15.50
CA THR A 366 -20.63 49.73 15.69
C THR A 366 -21.36 49.42 16.99
N GLY A 367 -21.28 50.29 18.00
CA GLY A 367 -21.77 50.02 19.36
C GLY A 367 -21.02 48.97 20.14
N LEU A 368 -19.90 48.44 19.59
CA LEU A 368 -19.19 47.30 20.14
C LEU A 368 -18.25 47.67 21.33
N SER A 369 -17.96 46.65 22.13
CA SER A 369 -16.91 46.77 23.16
C SER A 369 -15.51 46.65 22.56
N ARG A 370 -14.52 47.14 23.29
CA ARG A 370 -13.11 47.13 22.86
C ARG A 370 -12.59 45.70 22.49
N LYS A 371 -13.16 44.65 23.07
CA LYS A 371 -12.89 43.26 22.77
C LYS A 371 -13.07 42.90 21.29
N TYR A 372 -14.08 43.51 20.63
CA TYR A 372 -14.40 43.27 19.22
C TYR A 372 -13.75 44.31 18.31
N ILE A 373 -13.69 45.56 18.76
CA ILE A 373 -13.22 46.70 17.96
C ILE A 373 -11.79 46.51 17.47
N ILE A 374 -10.87 46.16 18.38
CA ILE A 374 -9.44 46.05 18.04
C ILE A 374 -9.20 44.96 17.02
N PRO A 375 -9.66 43.71 17.23
CA PRO A 375 -9.51 42.65 16.24
C PRO A 375 -10.13 42.97 14.87
N LEU A 376 -11.30 43.62 14.84
CA LEU A 376 -11.95 44.02 13.59
C LEU A 376 -11.17 45.07 12.82
N MET A 377 -10.65 46.09 13.52
CA MET A 377 -9.81 47.11 12.90
C MET A 377 -8.49 46.53 12.38
N GLU A 378 -7.88 45.62 13.11
CA GLU A 378 -6.67 44.88 12.66
C GLU A 378 -6.95 44.00 11.47
N TYR A 379 -8.12 43.34 11.42
CA TYR A 379 -8.55 42.59 10.25
C TYR A 379 -8.66 43.45 9.01
N PHE A 380 -9.26 44.65 9.11
CA PHE A 380 -9.38 45.60 7.98
C PHE A 380 -8.05 46.18 7.55
N ASP A 381 -7.06 46.27 8.46
CA ASP A 381 -5.68 46.62 8.10
C ASP A 381 -5.04 45.45 7.28
N MET A 382 -5.25 44.21 7.68
CA MET A 382 -4.78 43.00 6.96
C MET A 382 -5.49 42.82 5.61
N ASP A 383 -6.79 43.08 5.56
CA ASP A 383 -7.63 43.05 4.34
C ASP A 383 -7.35 44.23 3.38
N LYS A 384 -6.37 45.05 3.72
CA LYS A 384 -5.89 46.17 2.90
C LYS A 384 -6.95 47.26 2.67
N LEU A 385 -7.98 47.33 3.51
CA LEU A 385 -8.92 48.41 3.50
C LEU A 385 -8.33 49.66 4.15
N THR A 386 -7.65 49.48 5.27
CA THR A 386 -7.07 50.56 6.07
C THR A 386 -5.57 50.42 6.29
N VAL A 387 -4.95 51.53 6.71
CA VAL A 387 -3.57 51.59 7.20
C VAL A 387 -3.54 52.32 8.53
N ARG A 388 -2.87 51.75 9.52
CA ARG A 388 -2.70 52.37 10.84
C ARG A 388 -1.63 53.46 10.77
N VAL A 389 -1.97 54.63 11.20
CA VAL A 389 -1.06 55.80 11.35
C VAL A 389 -1.20 56.32 12.78
N GLY A 390 -0.22 55.95 13.62
CA GLY A 390 -0.27 56.28 15.07
C GLY A 390 -1.48 55.69 15.76
N ASP A 391 -2.37 56.55 16.29
CA ASP A 391 -3.57 56.17 17.05
C ASP A 391 -4.87 56.08 16.20
N HIS A 392 -4.76 56.37 14.91
CA HIS A 392 -5.90 56.35 13.99
C HIS A 392 -5.58 55.49 12.74
N ARG A 393 -6.63 55.22 11.95
CA ARG A 393 -6.57 54.55 10.65
C ARG A 393 -7.09 55.43 9.55
N ILE A 394 -6.48 55.30 8.40
CA ILE A 394 -6.90 56.02 7.17
C ILE A 394 -7.26 54.98 6.11
N LEU A 395 -8.06 55.36 5.13
CA LEU A 395 -8.35 54.56 3.97
C LEU A 395 -7.06 54.29 3.18
N ARG A 396 -6.82 53.06 2.82
CA ARG A 396 -5.65 52.75 1.96
C ARG A 396 -6.00 53.13 0.53
N GLU A 397 -5.27 54.06 -0.03
CA GLU A 397 -5.35 54.42 -1.46
C GLU A 397 -4.95 53.21 -2.29
N LYS A 398 -5.68 52.94 -3.37
CA LYS A 398 -5.21 51.95 -4.36
C LYS A 398 -4.01 52.55 -5.08
N ILE A 399 -2.84 51.99 -4.81
CA ILE A 399 -1.67 52.20 -5.67
C ILE A 399 -1.88 51.43 -6.97
#